data_cb123b542b60e7a243ff72e6181be928
#
_entry.id   cb123b542b60e7a243ff72e6181be928
#
_cell.length_a   1.000
_cell.length_b   1.000
_cell.length_c   1.000
_cell.angle_alpha   90.00
_cell.angle_beta   90.00
_cell.angle_gamma   90.00
#
_symmetry.space_group_name_H-M   'P 1'
#
loop_
_entity.id
_entity.type
_entity.pdbx_description
1 polymer ?
#
loop_
_entity_poly.entity_id
_entity_poly.type
_entity_poly.pdbx_seq_one_letter_code
_entity_poly.pdbx_strand_id
1 'polypeptide(L)'
;MTVVNKVQRTQAAPALFRLLSESAVWRAALEGCAYPLALLDATQPARPLTYVNAAFVRYFGWSEADAVGHSPAKLLFRNDEGALQKLLADPGTRWHLSTPGKDGEERHVELILGAVRSVEGKLTHWVLSFQDCSELERLRRELEKLRALAATP
;
A
#
# COMPACT_ATOMS: atom_id res chain seq x y z
N MET A 1 -35.28 -16.83 32.32
CA MET A 1 -34.81 -16.94 30.93
C MET A 1 -34.62 -15.60 30.24
N THR A 2 -35.57 -14.68 30.35
CA THR A 2 -35.45 -13.33 29.78
C THR A 2 -34.32 -12.49 30.36
N VAL A 3 -33.98 -12.64 31.65
CA VAL A 3 -32.88 -11.91 32.27
C VAL A 3 -31.51 -12.36 31.78
N VAL A 4 -31.33 -13.67 31.59
CA VAL A 4 -30.06 -14.22 31.06
C VAL A 4 -29.81 -13.76 29.63
N ASN A 5 -30.86 -13.74 28.80
CA ASN A 5 -30.76 -13.24 27.43
C ASN A 5 -30.42 -11.74 27.37
N LYS A 6 -30.97 -10.96 28.31
CA LYS A 6 -30.70 -9.52 28.40
C LYS A 6 -29.25 -9.24 28.81
N VAL A 7 -28.72 -10.02 29.74
CA VAL A 7 -27.33 -9.92 30.20
C VAL A 7 -26.36 -10.33 29.05
N GLN A 8 -26.66 -11.39 28.31
CA GLN A 8 -25.87 -11.81 27.19
C GLN A 8 -25.85 -10.77 26.07
N ARG A 9 -26.99 -10.13 25.79
CA ARG A 9 -27.07 -9.04 24.81
C ARG A 9 -26.25 -7.83 25.24
N THR A 10 -26.29 -7.50 26.53
CA THR A 10 -25.55 -6.37 27.10
C THR A 10 -24.03 -6.62 27.06
N GLN A 11 -23.60 -7.88 27.20
CA GLN A 11 -22.18 -8.23 27.12
C GLN A 11 -21.68 -8.31 25.65
N ALA A 12 -22.52 -8.73 24.71
CA ALA A 12 -22.18 -8.82 23.30
C ALA A 12 -22.10 -7.44 22.61
N ALA A 13 -22.96 -6.49 22.97
CA ALA A 13 -23.04 -5.16 22.38
C ALA A 13 -21.73 -4.35 22.55
N PRO A 14 -21.09 -4.29 23.73
CA PRO A 14 -19.81 -3.61 23.88
C PRO A 14 -18.68 -4.20 23.06
N ALA A 15 -18.62 -5.53 22.92
CA ALA A 15 -17.60 -6.20 22.13
C ALA A 15 -17.76 -5.90 20.64
N LEU A 16 -18.99 -5.95 20.13
CA LEU A 16 -19.30 -5.62 18.74
C LEU A 16 -19.01 -4.14 18.45
N PHE A 17 -19.42 -3.24 19.34
CA PHE A 17 -19.16 -1.82 19.22
C PHE A 17 -17.64 -1.53 19.19
N ARG A 18 -16.86 -2.21 20.03
CA ARG A 18 -15.40 -2.09 20.06
C ARG A 18 -14.78 -2.53 18.74
N LEU A 19 -15.20 -3.67 18.19
CA LEU A 19 -14.72 -4.17 16.89
C LEU A 19 -15.02 -3.18 15.76
N LEU A 20 -16.24 -2.63 15.73
CA LEU A 20 -16.63 -1.65 14.72
C LEU A 20 -15.84 -0.34 14.88
N SER A 21 -15.63 0.11 16.11
CA SER A 21 -14.85 1.31 16.41
C SER A 21 -13.37 1.13 16.03
N GLU A 22 -12.78 -0.01 16.32
CA GLU A 22 -11.40 -0.33 15.96
C GLU A 22 -11.24 -0.36 14.44
N SER A 23 -12.17 -0.97 13.70
CA SER A 23 -12.17 -0.97 12.24
C SER A 23 -12.28 0.44 11.66
N ALA A 24 -13.14 1.27 12.22
CA ALA A 24 -13.30 2.66 11.80
C ALA A 24 -12.03 3.48 12.07
N VAL A 25 -11.38 3.25 13.21
CA VAL A 25 -10.15 3.97 13.58
C VAL A 25 -9.00 3.63 12.65
N TRP A 26 -8.75 2.35 12.35
CA TRP A 26 -7.64 2.00 11.45
C TRP A 26 -7.89 2.50 10.03
N ARG A 27 -9.14 2.44 9.56
CA ARG A 27 -9.50 2.96 8.23
C ARG A 27 -9.30 4.47 8.16
N ALA A 28 -9.74 5.20 9.18
CA ALA A 28 -9.54 6.65 9.27
C ALA A 28 -8.04 7.00 9.34
N ALA A 29 -7.26 6.22 10.07
CA ALA A 29 -5.81 6.41 10.17
C ALA A 29 -5.12 6.24 8.82
N LEU A 30 -5.48 5.21 8.06
CA LEU A 30 -4.94 4.98 6.70
C LEU A 30 -5.38 6.08 5.74
N GLU A 31 -6.65 6.52 5.81
CA GLU A 31 -7.14 7.63 4.99
C GLU A 31 -6.45 8.95 5.31
N GLY A 32 -6.15 9.20 6.59
CA GLY A 32 -5.45 10.40 7.04
C GLY A 32 -3.94 10.37 6.84
N CYS A 33 -3.37 9.25 6.43
CA CYS A 33 -1.94 9.13 6.19
C CYS A 33 -1.53 9.95 4.97
N ALA A 34 -0.46 10.74 5.11
CA ALA A 34 0.04 11.58 4.03
C ALA A 34 0.71 10.79 2.90
N TYR A 35 1.18 9.58 3.20
CA TYR A 35 1.81 8.71 2.20
C TYR A 35 0.79 7.85 1.48
N PRO A 36 0.96 7.62 0.16
CA PRO A 36 0.14 6.65 -0.57
C PRO A 36 0.25 5.26 0.04
N LEU A 37 -0.89 4.65 0.33
CA LEU A 37 -0.99 3.30 0.89
C LEU A 37 -1.97 2.47 0.08
N ALA A 38 -1.64 1.20 -0.09
CA ALA A 38 -2.52 0.22 -0.70
C ALA A 38 -2.47 -1.10 0.08
N LEU A 39 -3.58 -1.81 0.13
CA LEU A 39 -3.66 -3.15 0.69
C LEU A 39 -3.87 -4.15 -0.45
N LEU A 40 -3.10 -5.21 -0.40
CA LEU A 40 -3.11 -6.31 -1.36
C LEU A 40 -3.55 -7.58 -0.66
N ASP A 41 -4.51 -8.30 -1.23
CA ASP A 41 -4.94 -9.60 -0.68
C ASP A 41 -3.92 -10.68 -1.04
N ALA A 42 -3.24 -11.20 -0.02
CA ALA A 42 -2.23 -12.24 -0.19
C ALA A 42 -2.81 -13.65 -0.32
N THR A 43 -4.12 -13.82 -0.06
CA THR A 43 -4.77 -15.12 -0.07
C THR A 43 -5.29 -15.52 -1.45
N GLN A 44 -5.44 -14.57 -2.36
CA GLN A 44 -5.92 -14.83 -3.72
C GLN A 44 -4.75 -14.89 -4.71
N PRO A 45 -4.80 -15.80 -5.69
CA PRO A 45 -3.71 -15.93 -6.67
C PRO A 45 -3.47 -14.66 -7.48
N ALA A 46 -4.53 -13.92 -7.83
CA ALA A 46 -4.44 -12.68 -8.57
C ALA A 46 -3.92 -11.51 -7.73
N ARG A 47 -3.88 -11.67 -6.41
CA ARG A 47 -3.41 -10.65 -5.46
C ARG A 47 -4.03 -9.28 -5.72
N PRO A 48 -5.38 -9.19 -5.69
CA PRO A 48 -6.03 -7.92 -6.00
C PRO A 48 -5.85 -6.91 -4.91
N LEU A 49 -5.82 -5.64 -5.28
CA LEU A 49 -5.90 -4.53 -4.34
C LEU A 49 -7.28 -4.54 -3.68
N THR A 50 -7.30 -4.43 -2.36
CA THR A 50 -8.55 -4.39 -1.58
C THR A 50 -8.84 -3.01 -1.01
N TYR A 51 -7.82 -2.16 -0.94
CA TYR A 51 -7.96 -0.81 -0.40
C TYR A 51 -6.85 0.07 -0.95
N VAL A 52 -7.18 1.33 -1.21
CA VAL A 52 -6.23 2.41 -1.46
C VAL A 52 -6.68 3.63 -0.67
N ASN A 53 -5.74 4.38 -0.11
CA ASN A 53 -6.09 5.58 0.65
C ASN A 53 -6.20 6.82 -0.25
N ALA A 54 -6.66 7.92 0.32
CA ALA A 54 -6.81 9.18 -0.42
C ALA A 54 -5.49 9.69 -1.00
N ALA A 55 -4.39 9.54 -0.28
CA ALA A 55 -3.06 9.93 -0.76
C ALA A 55 -2.64 9.13 -2.00
N PHE A 56 -2.97 7.84 -2.05
CA PHE A 56 -2.72 6.99 -3.23
C PHE A 56 -3.49 7.52 -4.45
N VAL A 57 -4.76 7.82 -4.28
CA VAL A 57 -5.62 8.35 -5.35
C VAL A 57 -5.07 9.68 -5.88
N ARG A 58 -4.69 10.57 -5.00
CA ARG A 58 -4.13 11.87 -5.40
C ARG A 58 -2.79 11.73 -6.11
N TYR A 59 -1.93 10.85 -5.61
CA TYR A 59 -0.58 10.71 -6.11
C TYR A 59 -0.53 10.00 -7.47
N PHE A 60 -1.18 8.86 -7.59
CA PHE A 60 -1.15 8.05 -8.81
C PHE A 60 -2.25 8.39 -9.81
N GLY A 61 -3.31 9.06 -9.37
CA GLY A 61 -4.44 9.40 -10.23
C GLY A 61 -5.45 8.28 -10.45
N TRP A 62 -5.20 7.07 -9.93
CA TRP A 62 -6.16 5.97 -9.97
C TRP A 62 -7.21 6.16 -8.89
N SER A 63 -8.49 6.12 -9.27
CA SER A 63 -9.57 6.14 -8.28
C SER A 63 -9.66 4.82 -7.51
N GLU A 64 -10.37 4.81 -6.40
CA GLU A 64 -10.64 3.57 -5.67
C GLU A 64 -11.35 2.55 -6.58
N ALA A 65 -12.32 3.00 -7.38
CA ALA A 65 -13.02 2.13 -8.33
C ALA A 65 -12.10 1.56 -9.41
N ASP A 66 -11.09 2.31 -9.85
CA ASP A 66 -10.10 1.84 -10.84
C ASP A 66 -9.13 0.82 -10.24
N ALA A 67 -8.80 0.97 -8.96
CA ALA A 67 -7.72 0.22 -8.30
C ALA A 67 -8.21 -1.05 -7.61
N VAL A 68 -9.27 -0.96 -6.83
CA VAL A 68 -9.78 -2.09 -6.04
C VAL A 68 -10.27 -3.21 -6.95
N GLY A 69 -9.85 -4.43 -6.64
CA GLY A 69 -10.18 -5.62 -7.44
C GLY A 69 -9.18 -5.94 -8.54
N HIS A 70 -8.24 -5.03 -8.82
CA HIS A 70 -7.21 -5.24 -9.83
C HIS A 70 -5.86 -5.57 -9.19
N SER A 71 -5.02 -6.31 -9.93
CA SER A 71 -3.65 -6.58 -9.52
C SER A 71 -2.84 -5.28 -9.52
N PRO A 72 -1.98 -5.07 -8.50
CA PRO A 72 -1.06 -3.93 -8.52
C PRO A 72 -0.09 -3.96 -9.70
N ALA A 73 0.19 -5.13 -10.25
CA ALA A 73 1.03 -5.25 -11.44
C ALA A 73 0.46 -4.48 -12.63
N LYS A 74 -0.87 -4.52 -12.80
CA LYS A 74 -1.56 -3.81 -13.89
C LYS A 74 -1.43 -2.30 -13.76
N LEU A 75 -1.55 -1.79 -12.54
CA LEU A 75 -1.59 -0.34 -12.30
C LEU A 75 -0.21 0.28 -12.12
N LEU A 76 0.69 -0.43 -11.45
CA LEU A 76 1.94 0.13 -10.95
C LEU A 76 3.19 -0.44 -11.64
N PHE A 77 3.09 -1.61 -12.24
CA PHE A 77 4.25 -2.33 -12.78
C PHE A 77 4.10 -2.70 -14.26
N ARG A 78 3.30 -1.97 -15.01
CA ARG A 78 3.11 -2.14 -16.46
C ARG A 78 2.77 -3.58 -16.85
N ASN A 79 1.88 -4.22 -16.09
CA ASN A 79 1.48 -5.63 -16.23
C ASN A 79 2.62 -6.64 -15.99
N ASP A 80 3.70 -6.25 -15.36
CA ASP A 80 4.81 -7.14 -15.04
C ASP A 80 4.55 -7.87 -13.71
N GLU A 81 3.90 -9.01 -13.79
CA GLU A 81 3.65 -9.89 -12.62
C GLU A 81 4.96 -10.42 -12.02
N GLY A 82 6.00 -10.59 -12.83
CA GLY A 82 7.31 -11.01 -12.37
C GLY A 82 7.96 -9.97 -11.45
N ALA A 83 7.81 -8.69 -11.76
CA ALA A 83 8.27 -7.61 -10.89
C ALA A 83 7.56 -7.63 -9.53
N LEU A 84 6.25 -7.83 -9.52
CA LEU A 84 5.47 -7.94 -8.29
C LEU A 84 5.92 -9.14 -7.47
N GLN A 85 6.15 -10.30 -8.09
CA GLN A 85 6.61 -11.50 -7.41
C GLN A 85 7.98 -11.29 -6.75
N LYS A 86 8.89 -10.61 -7.42
CA LYS A 86 10.21 -10.28 -6.85
C LYS A 86 10.09 -9.40 -5.62
N LEU A 87 9.23 -8.40 -5.67
CA LEU A 87 8.96 -7.52 -4.53
C LEU A 87 8.43 -8.30 -3.33
N LEU A 88 7.45 -9.16 -3.55
CA LEU A 88 6.81 -9.93 -2.50
C LEU A 88 7.72 -11.04 -1.94
N ALA A 89 8.70 -11.49 -2.70
CA ALA A 89 9.68 -12.47 -2.25
C ALA A 89 10.72 -11.89 -1.29
N ASP A 90 10.92 -10.57 -1.31
CA ASP A 90 11.89 -9.89 -0.44
C ASP A 90 11.25 -8.64 0.22
N PRO A 91 10.33 -8.86 1.19
CA PRO A 91 9.57 -7.78 1.80
C PRO A 91 10.38 -6.87 2.73
N GLY A 92 11.57 -7.29 3.14
CA GLY A 92 12.44 -6.47 3.99
C GLY A 92 13.21 -5.41 3.24
N THR A 93 13.22 -5.45 1.92
CA THR A 93 13.95 -4.51 1.08
C THR A 93 13.14 -3.26 0.82
N ARG A 94 13.81 -2.12 0.81
CA ARG A 94 13.24 -0.85 0.31
C ARG A 94 13.50 -0.79 -1.19
N TRP A 95 12.44 -0.74 -1.95
CA TRP A 95 12.52 -0.76 -3.40
C TRP A 95 12.43 0.65 -3.96
N HIS A 96 13.39 1.02 -4.79
CA HIS A 96 13.32 2.27 -5.56
C HIS A 96 12.79 1.93 -6.95
N LEU A 97 11.61 2.44 -7.26
CA LEU A 97 10.87 2.09 -8.46
C LEU A 97 10.51 3.33 -9.25
N SER A 98 10.44 3.17 -10.57
CA SER A 98 9.74 4.09 -11.44
C SER A 98 8.38 3.49 -11.79
N THR A 99 7.30 4.17 -11.41
CA THR A 99 5.94 3.71 -11.67
C THR A 99 5.16 4.76 -12.43
N PRO A 100 4.35 4.36 -13.43
CA PRO A 100 3.49 5.31 -14.11
C PRO A 100 2.26 5.61 -13.28
N GLY A 101 1.79 6.87 -13.32
CA GLY A 101 0.44 7.20 -12.88
C GLY A 101 -0.58 6.92 -13.96
N LYS A 102 -1.85 7.18 -13.67
CA LYS A 102 -2.93 7.06 -14.67
C LYS A 102 -2.72 7.97 -15.87
N ASP A 103 -2.07 9.11 -15.67
CA ASP A 103 -1.70 10.07 -16.71
C ASP A 103 -0.54 9.61 -17.59
N GLY A 104 0.09 8.47 -17.28
CA GLY A 104 1.24 7.93 -17.99
C GLY A 104 2.58 8.55 -17.58
N GLU A 105 2.58 9.56 -16.71
CA GLU A 105 3.83 10.16 -16.24
C GLU A 105 4.53 9.26 -15.22
N GLU A 106 5.83 9.10 -15.40
CA GLU A 106 6.67 8.31 -14.52
C GLU A 106 6.86 9.03 -13.18
N ARG A 107 6.71 8.27 -12.10
CA ARG A 107 6.96 8.71 -10.73
C ARG A 107 8.01 7.85 -10.09
N HIS A 108 8.99 8.49 -9.48
CA HIS A 108 10.06 7.79 -8.76
C HIS A 108 9.64 7.66 -7.30
N VAL A 109 9.49 6.42 -6.84
CA VAL A 109 8.97 6.13 -5.51
C VAL A 109 9.87 5.13 -4.79
N GLU A 110 9.93 5.26 -3.48
CA GLU A 110 10.40 4.22 -2.59
C GLU A 110 9.19 3.42 -2.11
N LEU A 111 9.20 2.12 -2.35
CA LEU A 111 8.16 1.20 -1.92
C LEU A 111 8.66 0.37 -0.75
N ILE A 112 7.86 0.34 0.30
CA ILE A 112 8.09 -0.49 1.48
C ILE A 112 6.89 -1.42 1.63
N LEU A 113 7.17 -2.71 1.84
CA LEU A 113 6.15 -3.73 2.04
C LEU A 113 6.02 -4.08 3.52
N GLY A 114 4.80 -4.16 4.00
CA GLY A 114 4.47 -4.64 5.33
C GLY A 114 3.57 -5.85 5.25
N ALA A 115 3.87 -6.89 6.03
CA ALA A 115 3.03 -8.09 6.11
C ALA A 115 1.94 -7.89 7.15
N VAL A 116 0.70 -8.20 6.78
CA VAL A 116 -0.44 -8.25 7.69
C VAL A 116 -0.78 -9.72 7.93
N ARG A 117 -0.72 -10.12 9.20
CA ARG A 117 -0.96 -11.50 9.60
C ARG A 117 -2.17 -11.58 10.52
N SER A 118 -2.89 -12.69 10.42
CA SER A 118 -3.97 -13.01 11.36
C SER A 118 -3.40 -13.32 12.74
N VAL A 119 -4.29 -13.44 13.73
CA VAL A 119 -3.92 -13.84 15.10
C VAL A 119 -3.18 -15.17 15.12
N GLU A 120 -3.47 -16.04 14.16
CA GLU A 120 -2.85 -17.36 13.99
C GLU A 120 -1.50 -17.31 13.26
N GLY A 121 -1.04 -16.10 12.88
CA GLY A 121 0.22 -15.90 12.18
C GLY A 121 0.16 -16.10 10.67
N LYS A 122 -1.03 -16.32 10.10
CA LYS A 122 -1.20 -16.51 8.66
C LYS A 122 -1.16 -15.18 7.94
N LEU A 123 -0.38 -15.11 6.86
CA LEU A 123 -0.33 -13.92 6.00
C LEU A 123 -1.68 -13.75 5.29
N THR A 124 -2.31 -12.60 5.48
CA THR A 124 -3.60 -12.28 4.87
C THR A 124 -3.50 -11.16 3.83
N HIS A 125 -2.69 -10.15 4.11
CA HIS A 125 -2.54 -8.98 3.25
C HIS A 125 -1.10 -8.50 3.23
N TRP A 126 -0.78 -7.72 2.21
CA TRP A 126 0.42 -6.87 2.16
C TRP A 126 -0.01 -5.42 2.22
N VAL A 127 0.70 -4.61 2.98
CA VAL A 127 0.60 -3.15 2.92
C VAL A 127 1.70 -2.65 2.00
N LEU A 128 1.33 -1.90 0.97
CA LEU A 128 2.25 -1.20 0.09
C LEU A 128 2.27 0.26 0.52
N SER A 129 3.42 0.74 0.96
CA SER A 129 3.63 2.13 1.35
C SER A 129 4.60 2.78 0.39
N PHE A 130 4.22 3.94 -0.15
CA PHE A 130 5.00 4.64 -1.17
C PHE A 130 5.46 5.99 -0.64
N GLN A 131 6.69 6.33 -0.96
CA GLN A 131 7.23 7.66 -0.70
C GLN A 131 7.79 8.23 -1.99
N ASP A 132 7.38 9.45 -2.35
CA ASP A 132 7.92 10.13 -3.53
C ASP A 132 9.40 10.44 -3.31
N CYS A 133 10.24 10.00 -4.23
CA CYS A 133 11.67 10.29 -4.23
C CYS A 133 12.13 10.97 -5.53
N SER A 134 11.21 11.62 -6.24
CA SER A 134 11.51 12.30 -7.52
C SER A 134 12.55 13.39 -7.36
N GLU A 135 12.48 14.18 -6.29
CA GLU A 135 13.46 15.21 -6.02
C GLU A 135 14.84 14.63 -5.68
N LEU A 136 14.87 13.58 -4.87
CA LEU A 136 16.11 12.88 -4.54
C LEU A 136 16.76 12.30 -5.80
N GLU A 137 15.96 11.70 -6.68
CA GLU A 137 16.44 11.15 -7.95
C GLU A 137 17.00 12.24 -8.87
N ARG A 138 16.32 13.38 -8.94
CA ARG A 138 16.79 14.54 -9.71
C ARG A 138 18.13 15.03 -9.19
N LEU A 139 18.26 15.20 -7.88
CA LEU A 139 19.51 15.64 -7.24
C LEU A 139 20.64 14.64 -7.46
N ARG A 140 20.33 13.35 -7.41
CA ARG A 140 21.31 12.30 -7.69
C ARG A 140 21.83 12.40 -9.13
N ARG A 141 20.95 12.60 -10.10
CA ARG A 141 21.32 12.78 -11.51
C ARG A 141 22.19 14.01 -11.71
N GLU A 142 21.85 15.12 -11.07
CA GLU A 142 22.65 16.35 -11.13
C GLU A 142 24.04 16.12 -10.56
N LEU A 143 24.12 15.44 -9.40
CA LEU A 143 25.40 15.11 -8.79
C LEU A 143 26.27 14.21 -9.67
N GLU A 144 25.66 13.21 -10.32
CA GLU A 144 26.36 12.34 -11.28
C GLU A 144 26.92 13.13 -12.45
N LYS A 145 26.15 14.07 -13.00
CA LYS A 145 26.59 14.96 -14.08
C LYS A 145 27.78 15.81 -13.65
N LEU A 146 27.72 16.39 -12.44
CA LEU A 146 28.82 17.19 -11.91
C LEU A 146 30.08 16.36 -11.68
N ARG A 147 29.94 15.14 -11.18
CA ARG A 147 31.07 14.20 -11.00
C ARG A 147 31.69 13.82 -12.34
N ALA A 148 30.89 13.58 -13.36
CA ALA A 148 31.36 13.27 -14.70
C ALA A 148 32.15 14.46 -15.30
N LEU A 149 31.67 15.69 -15.11
CA LEU A 149 32.37 16.91 -15.57
C LEU A 149 33.68 17.11 -14.80
N ALA A 150 33.72 16.84 -13.52
CA ALA A 150 34.92 16.96 -12.69
C ALA A 150 35.98 15.90 -13.04
N ALA A 151 35.55 14.74 -13.53
CA ALA A 151 36.44 13.65 -13.94
C ALA A 151 37.02 13.84 -15.34
N THR A 152 36.50 14.79 -16.13
CA THR A 152 37.02 15.07 -17.50
C THR A 152 38.24 15.99 -17.41
N PRO A 153 39.43 15.57 -17.88
CA PRO A 153 40.63 16.42 -17.84
C PRO A 153 40.53 17.61 -18.79
#